data_6c6d34796a257a96bf4317e520d4a193
#
_entry.id   6c6d34796a257a96bf4317e520d4a193
#
_cell.length_a   1.000
_cell.length_b   1.000
_cell.length_c   1.000
_cell.angle_alpha   90.00
_cell.angle_beta   90.00
_cell.angle_gamma   90.00
#
_symmetry.space_group_name_H-M   'P 1'
#
loop_
_entity.id
_entity.type
_entity.pdbx_description
1 polymer ?
#
loop_
_entity_poly.entity_id
_entity_poly.type
_entity_poly.pdbx_seq_one_letter_code
_entity_poly.pdbx_strand_id
1 'polypeptide(L)'
;MKKKSSDQLSEKVIINSLLKKLNFNKQGTFNFENDAAFLSTGKDYKTIVTTDSITQNIDFFYNDPPDSVAQKLVCVNLSDLSAMGSIPIAYTLNLFLSSKININWLEHFTDKLLKLQKKYNFYLLGGDISKSSELSISANFFGKAKSKNILSQNKCSIGDDIWITGNLGNSYLGYRIFKDSKFKMNKNDFKFYKN
;
A
#
# COMPACT_ATOMS: atom_id res chain seq x y z
N MET A 1 -30.61 30.92 -1.13
CA MET A 1 -29.93 30.01 -0.16
C MET A 1 -29.06 29.03 -0.92
N LYS A 2 -27.74 29.23 -0.94
CA LYS A 2 -26.81 28.28 -1.56
C LYS A 2 -26.72 27.06 -0.66
N LYS A 3 -27.07 25.86 -1.15
CA LYS A 3 -26.80 24.58 -0.49
C LYS A 3 -25.28 24.48 -0.25
N LYS A 4 -24.85 24.49 1.01
CA LYS A 4 -23.51 24.05 1.38
C LYS A 4 -23.36 22.61 0.90
N SER A 5 -22.40 22.37 -0.01
CA SER A 5 -21.95 21.05 -0.36
C SER A 5 -21.54 20.33 0.94
N SER A 6 -21.99 19.09 1.12
CA SER A 6 -21.53 18.24 2.18
C SER A 6 -19.99 18.20 2.14
N ASP A 7 -19.34 18.79 3.12
CA ASP A 7 -17.90 18.64 3.31
C ASP A 7 -17.62 17.16 3.50
N GLN A 8 -17.24 16.49 2.42
CA GLN A 8 -16.72 15.14 2.47
C GLN A 8 -15.42 15.26 3.27
N LEU A 9 -15.39 14.71 4.49
CA LEU A 9 -14.24 14.75 5.38
C LEU A 9 -13.04 14.15 4.64
N SER A 10 -12.09 14.97 4.24
CA SER A 10 -10.87 14.47 3.61
C SER A 10 -10.03 13.72 4.64
N GLU A 11 -9.27 12.73 4.19
CA GLU A 11 -8.35 11.95 5.05
C GLU A 11 -7.48 12.88 5.90
N LYS A 12 -6.90 13.92 5.30
CA LYS A 12 -6.07 14.91 5.99
C LYS A 12 -6.81 15.64 7.11
N VAL A 13 -8.09 15.95 6.93
CA VAL A 13 -8.92 16.55 7.98
C VAL A 13 -9.14 15.56 9.11
N ILE A 14 -9.46 14.30 8.81
CA ILE A 14 -9.66 13.25 9.82
C ILE A 14 -8.38 13.04 10.63
N ILE A 15 -7.24 12.88 9.98
CA ILE A 15 -5.93 12.70 10.63
C ILE A 15 -5.66 13.87 11.57
N ASN A 16 -5.74 15.12 11.08
CA ASN A 16 -5.35 16.29 11.87
C ASN A 16 -6.33 16.61 13.01
N SER A 17 -7.65 16.44 12.79
CA SER A 17 -8.66 16.83 13.77
C SER A 17 -8.98 15.74 14.81
N LEU A 18 -8.85 14.47 14.41
CA LEU A 18 -9.30 13.35 15.26
C LEU A 18 -8.19 12.41 15.67
N LEU A 19 -7.28 12.04 14.76
CA LEU A 19 -6.31 10.99 15.02
C LEU A 19 -5.00 11.48 15.64
N LYS A 20 -4.54 12.69 15.31
CA LYS A 20 -3.26 13.23 15.86
C LYS A 20 -3.18 13.17 17.40
N LYS A 21 -4.27 13.39 18.10
CA LYS A 21 -4.33 13.29 19.57
C LYS A 21 -4.00 11.89 20.11
N LEU A 22 -4.15 10.84 19.30
CA LEU A 22 -3.92 9.44 19.69
C LEU A 22 -2.45 9.05 19.64
N ASN A 23 -1.59 9.85 19.01
CA ASN A 23 -0.17 9.52 18.90
C ASN A 23 0.66 9.83 20.16
N PHE A 24 0.09 10.56 21.11
CA PHE A 24 0.74 11.00 22.37
C PHE A 24 2.12 11.65 22.14
N ASN A 25 2.32 12.32 21.02
CA ASN A 25 3.59 12.92 20.59
C ASN A 25 4.78 11.96 20.60
N LYS A 26 4.54 10.66 20.36
CA LYS A 26 5.62 9.67 20.26
C LYS A 26 6.43 9.89 19.00
N GLN A 27 7.75 10.02 19.14
CA GLN A 27 8.67 10.31 18.04
C GLN A 27 8.52 9.37 16.83
N GLY A 28 8.27 8.10 17.08
CA GLY A 28 8.13 7.10 16.02
C GLY A 28 6.91 7.26 15.12
N THR A 29 5.94 8.09 15.49
CA THR A 29 4.73 8.35 14.68
C THR A 29 4.95 9.42 13.63
N PHE A 30 6.00 10.23 13.72
CA PHE A 30 6.27 11.38 12.85
C PHE A 30 5.06 12.34 12.70
N ASN A 31 4.18 12.42 13.72
CA ASN A 31 2.90 13.15 13.66
C ASN A 31 1.98 12.74 12.50
N PHE A 32 2.12 11.51 11.99
CA PHE A 32 1.44 11.00 10.80
C PHE A 32 1.79 11.80 9.50
N GLU A 33 3.01 12.28 9.41
CA GLU A 33 3.52 13.06 8.26
C GLU A 33 4.51 12.26 7.39
N ASN A 34 4.73 10.96 7.68
CA ASN A 34 5.54 10.02 6.92
C ASN A 34 4.70 8.82 6.48
N ASP A 35 5.20 8.08 5.47
CA ASP A 35 4.55 6.91 4.90
C ASP A 35 4.48 5.72 5.86
N ALA A 36 5.34 5.68 6.88
CA ALA A 36 5.33 4.64 7.91
C ALA A 36 5.80 5.16 9.26
N ALA A 37 5.56 4.38 10.30
CA ALA A 37 6.01 4.65 11.67
C ALA A 37 7.14 3.69 12.07
N PHE A 38 7.83 3.99 13.18
CA PHE A 38 8.75 3.04 13.79
C PHE A 38 8.47 2.79 15.28
N LEU A 39 8.76 1.57 15.69
CA LEU A 39 8.85 1.22 17.10
C LEU A 39 10.34 1.11 17.50
N SER A 40 10.71 1.72 18.62
CA SER A 40 12.07 1.65 19.14
C SER A 40 12.27 0.34 19.88
N THR A 41 12.83 -0.66 19.23
CA THR A 41 13.08 -2.00 19.78
C THR A 41 14.56 -2.24 20.16
N GLY A 42 15.41 -1.23 20.00
CA GLY A 42 16.85 -1.29 20.33
C GLY A 42 17.60 -0.02 19.93
N LYS A 43 18.88 0.02 20.26
CA LYS A 43 19.74 1.19 19.98
C LYS A 43 20.07 1.31 18.49
N ASP A 44 20.48 0.20 17.84
CA ASP A 44 21.05 0.21 16.48
C ASP A 44 20.00 0.08 15.37
N TYR A 45 18.87 -0.54 15.66
CA TYR A 45 17.82 -0.82 14.71
C TYR A 45 16.45 -0.38 15.22
N LYS A 46 15.59 -0.05 14.27
CA LYS A 46 14.17 0.22 14.51
C LYS A 46 13.31 -0.75 13.71
N THR A 47 12.18 -1.15 14.27
CA THR A 47 11.12 -1.83 13.53
C THR A 47 10.26 -0.77 12.86
N ILE A 48 10.20 -0.79 11.55
CA ILE A 48 9.33 0.06 10.74
C ILE A 48 8.02 -0.67 10.53
N VAL A 49 6.92 0.04 10.66
CA VAL A 49 5.57 -0.52 10.53
C VAL A 49 4.77 0.34 9.59
N THR A 50 4.16 -0.29 8.60
CA THR A 50 3.16 0.33 7.72
C THR A 50 1.93 -0.55 7.61
N THR A 51 0.82 0.01 7.18
CA THR A 51 -0.42 -0.72 6.92
C THR A 51 -1.16 -0.10 5.75
N ASP A 52 -1.54 -0.95 4.81
CA ASP A 52 -2.39 -0.61 3.69
C ASP A 52 -3.55 -1.58 3.56
N SER A 53 -4.67 -1.05 3.10
CA SER A 53 -5.85 -1.80 2.76
C SER A 53 -6.23 -1.56 1.32
N ILE A 54 -6.67 -2.60 0.62
CA ILE A 54 -7.19 -2.51 -0.73
C ILE A 54 -8.59 -3.10 -0.79
N THR A 55 -9.51 -2.38 -1.46
CA THR A 55 -10.93 -2.76 -1.55
C THR A 55 -11.35 -2.89 -3.00
N GLN A 56 -12.10 -3.94 -3.30
CA GLN A 56 -12.68 -4.20 -4.61
C GLN A 56 -13.54 -3.02 -5.08
N ASN A 57 -13.47 -2.71 -6.36
CA ASN A 57 -14.13 -1.58 -7.03
C ASN A 57 -13.67 -0.18 -6.58
N ILE A 58 -12.73 -0.10 -5.64
CA ILE A 58 -12.06 1.15 -5.22
C ILE A 58 -10.60 1.10 -5.68
N ASP A 59 -9.84 0.13 -5.19
CA ASP A 59 -8.41 0.00 -5.43
C ASP A 59 -8.06 -1.00 -6.53
N PHE A 60 -8.94 -1.94 -6.83
CA PHE A 60 -8.82 -2.90 -7.91
C PHE A 60 -10.21 -3.26 -8.48
N PHE A 61 -10.24 -3.75 -9.72
CA PHE A 61 -11.50 -4.10 -10.37
C PHE A 61 -11.99 -5.49 -9.95
N TYR A 62 -13.30 -5.71 -10.03
CA TYR A 62 -13.92 -7.01 -9.75
C TYR A 62 -13.29 -8.17 -10.53
N ASN A 63 -12.90 -7.92 -11.78
CA ASN A 63 -12.34 -8.93 -12.69
C ASN A 63 -10.80 -8.96 -12.68
N ASP A 64 -10.15 -8.23 -11.78
CA ASP A 64 -8.69 -8.30 -11.70
C ASP A 64 -8.26 -9.70 -11.23
N PRO A 65 -7.23 -10.27 -11.88
CA PRO A 65 -6.70 -11.56 -11.47
C PRO A 65 -6.23 -11.54 -10.00
N PRO A 66 -6.47 -12.61 -9.22
CA PRO A 66 -6.02 -12.70 -7.83
C PRO A 66 -4.51 -12.46 -7.66
N ASP A 67 -3.70 -12.86 -8.65
CA ASP A 67 -2.27 -12.58 -8.70
C ASP A 67 -1.96 -11.08 -8.71
N SER A 68 -2.71 -10.29 -9.48
CA SER A 68 -2.54 -8.83 -9.56
C SER A 68 -2.96 -8.15 -8.25
N VAL A 69 -4.03 -8.64 -7.64
CA VAL A 69 -4.51 -8.14 -6.33
C VAL A 69 -3.46 -8.41 -5.23
N ALA A 70 -2.91 -9.63 -5.18
CA ALA A 70 -1.85 -9.98 -4.25
C ALA A 70 -0.59 -9.12 -4.48
N GLN A 71 -0.21 -8.92 -5.74
CA GLN A 71 0.94 -8.09 -6.09
C GLN A 71 0.72 -6.64 -5.66
N LYS A 72 -0.45 -6.07 -5.92
CA LYS A 72 -0.78 -4.70 -5.51
C LYS A 72 -0.67 -4.54 -3.99
N LEU A 73 -1.32 -5.41 -3.21
CA LEU A 73 -1.27 -5.37 -1.75
C LEU A 73 0.16 -5.36 -1.21
N VAL A 74 1.01 -6.24 -1.74
CA VAL A 74 2.41 -6.33 -1.31
C VAL A 74 3.19 -5.09 -1.76
N CYS A 75 3.03 -4.65 -3.01
CA CYS A 75 3.84 -3.56 -3.55
C CYS A 75 3.54 -2.20 -2.89
N VAL A 76 2.29 -1.89 -2.52
CA VAL A 76 1.97 -0.63 -1.82
C VAL A 76 2.68 -0.59 -0.46
N ASN A 77 2.58 -1.65 0.34
CA ASN A 77 3.26 -1.76 1.62
C ASN A 77 4.80 -1.77 1.51
N LEU A 78 5.36 -2.46 0.51
CA LEU A 78 6.80 -2.44 0.27
C LEU A 78 7.31 -1.07 -0.17
N SER A 79 6.48 -0.30 -0.88
CA SER A 79 6.76 1.08 -1.25
C SER A 79 6.99 1.94 -0.01
N ASP A 80 6.09 1.87 0.97
CA ASP A 80 6.19 2.62 2.23
C ASP A 80 7.42 2.22 3.05
N LEU A 81 7.67 0.91 3.17
CA LEU A 81 8.90 0.43 3.83
C LEU A 81 10.15 0.98 3.13
N SER A 82 10.14 1.02 1.79
CA SER A 82 11.25 1.55 0.98
C SER A 82 11.43 3.05 1.18
N ALA A 83 10.33 3.81 1.26
CA ALA A 83 10.35 5.25 1.55
C ALA A 83 11.02 5.58 2.90
N MET A 84 11.00 4.63 3.84
CA MET A 84 11.66 4.73 5.15
C MET A 84 13.08 4.13 5.17
N GLY A 85 13.60 3.65 4.04
CA GLY A 85 14.90 2.97 3.97
C GLY A 85 14.94 1.62 4.70
N SER A 86 13.80 0.91 4.71
CA SER A 86 13.59 -0.32 5.48
C SER A 86 13.60 -1.56 4.61
N ILE A 87 14.11 -2.66 5.15
CA ILE A 87 14.05 -3.99 4.55
C ILE A 87 12.84 -4.72 5.16
N PRO A 88 11.94 -5.32 4.36
CA PRO A 88 10.81 -6.07 4.88
C PRO A 88 11.27 -7.30 5.67
N ILE A 89 10.51 -7.69 6.69
CA ILE A 89 10.77 -8.88 7.51
C ILE A 89 9.55 -9.80 7.49
N ALA A 90 8.38 -9.24 7.84
CA ALA A 90 7.17 -10.02 8.05
C ALA A 90 5.92 -9.17 7.84
N TYR A 91 4.76 -9.81 7.79
CA TYR A 91 3.48 -9.11 7.72
C TYR A 91 2.36 -9.89 8.44
N THR A 92 1.28 -9.21 8.78
CA THR A 92 -0.02 -9.79 9.11
C THR A 92 -1.01 -9.51 7.99
N LEU A 93 -1.98 -10.40 7.79
CA LEU A 93 -2.95 -10.33 6.69
C LEU A 93 -4.38 -10.47 7.22
N ASN A 94 -5.23 -9.49 6.94
CA ASN A 94 -6.64 -9.56 7.24
C ASN A 94 -7.44 -9.68 5.94
N LEU A 95 -8.28 -10.70 5.84
CA LEU A 95 -9.14 -10.98 4.68
C LEU A 95 -10.60 -10.74 5.07
N PHE A 96 -11.24 -9.78 4.42
CA PHE A 96 -12.68 -9.53 4.52
C PHE A 96 -13.34 -10.09 3.27
N LEU A 97 -13.84 -11.34 3.36
CA LEU A 97 -14.25 -12.13 2.22
C LEU A 97 -15.74 -11.96 1.92
N SER A 98 -16.06 -11.54 0.70
CA SER A 98 -17.43 -11.59 0.20
C SER A 98 -17.80 -13.02 -0.20
N SER A 99 -19.12 -13.33 -0.22
CA SER A 99 -19.63 -14.63 -0.63
C SER A 99 -19.33 -15.01 -2.08
N LYS A 100 -18.83 -14.08 -2.88
CA LYS A 100 -18.45 -14.30 -4.29
C LYS A 100 -17.03 -14.86 -4.45
N ILE A 101 -16.22 -14.79 -3.41
CA ILE A 101 -14.84 -15.31 -3.43
C ILE A 101 -14.87 -16.81 -3.16
N ASN A 102 -14.28 -17.58 -4.06
CA ASN A 102 -14.19 -19.03 -3.96
C ASN A 102 -12.75 -19.49 -3.63
N ILE A 103 -12.61 -20.76 -3.35
CA ILE A 103 -11.31 -21.34 -2.97
C ILE A 103 -10.25 -21.20 -4.05
N ASN A 104 -10.61 -21.37 -5.32
CA ASN A 104 -9.68 -21.24 -6.44
C ASN A 104 -9.10 -19.80 -6.55
N TRP A 105 -9.92 -18.78 -6.28
CA TRP A 105 -9.44 -17.40 -6.21
C TRP A 105 -8.39 -17.23 -5.09
N LEU A 106 -8.67 -17.79 -3.90
CA LEU A 106 -7.77 -17.72 -2.75
C LEU A 106 -6.46 -18.50 -2.99
N GLU A 107 -6.51 -19.64 -3.66
CA GLU A 107 -5.33 -20.42 -4.05
C GLU A 107 -4.39 -19.58 -4.93
N HIS A 108 -4.90 -18.99 -6.02
CA HIS A 108 -4.09 -18.12 -6.87
C HIS A 108 -3.53 -16.90 -6.14
N PHE A 109 -4.36 -16.27 -5.29
CA PHE A 109 -3.94 -15.15 -4.47
C PHE A 109 -2.78 -15.53 -3.52
N THR A 110 -2.91 -16.64 -2.81
CA THR A 110 -1.90 -17.11 -1.85
C THR A 110 -0.65 -17.64 -2.55
N ASP A 111 -0.76 -18.29 -3.69
CA ASP A 111 0.38 -18.70 -4.52
C ASP A 111 1.23 -17.50 -4.98
N LYS A 112 0.57 -16.41 -5.34
CA LYS A 112 1.29 -15.18 -5.69
C LYS A 112 1.94 -14.56 -4.47
N LEU A 113 1.26 -14.52 -3.31
CA LEU A 113 1.88 -14.07 -2.07
C LEU A 113 3.14 -14.87 -1.75
N LEU A 114 3.09 -16.20 -1.87
CA LEU A 114 4.25 -17.08 -1.63
C LEU A 114 5.42 -16.74 -2.58
N LYS A 115 5.14 -16.48 -3.86
CA LYS A 115 6.17 -16.05 -4.82
C LYS A 115 6.82 -14.72 -4.42
N LEU A 116 6.01 -13.75 -3.95
CA LEU A 116 6.48 -12.45 -3.50
C LEU A 116 7.26 -12.54 -2.19
N GLN A 117 6.82 -13.36 -1.24
CA GLN A 117 7.55 -13.66 -0.02
C GLN A 117 8.96 -14.19 -0.30
N LYS A 118 9.07 -15.15 -1.23
CA LYS A 118 10.38 -15.70 -1.65
C LYS A 118 11.24 -14.64 -2.34
N LYS A 119 10.62 -13.80 -3.21
CA LYS A 119 11.35 -12.77 -3.96
C LYS A 119 11.93 -11.67 -3.05
N TYR A 120 11.16 -11.22 -2.06
CA TYR A 120 11.52 -10.09 -1.21
C TYR A 120 11.94 -10.49 0.21
N ASN A 121 12.00 -11.80 0.49
CA ASN A 121 12.48 -12.39 1.74
C ASN A 121 11.73 -11.90 2.99
N PHE A 122 10.41 -12.04 2.99
CA PHE A 122 9.54 -11.77 4.14
C PHE A 122 8.54 -12.92 4.34
N TYR A 123 7.85 -12.98 5.47
CA TYR A 123 6.94 -14.08 5.79
C TYR A 123 5.68 -13.63 6.53
N LEU A 124 4.61 -14.43 6.44
CA LEU A 124 3.36 -14.22 7.15
C LEU A 124 3.49 -14.60 8.62
N LEU A 125 3.12 -13.68 9.52
CA LEU A 125 3.05 -13.94 10.98
C LEU A 125 1.70 -14.51 11.40
N GLY A 126 0.61 -14.11 10.74
CA GLY A 126 -0.75 -14.47 11.07
C GLY A 126 -1.72 -13.44 10.52
N GLY A 127 -2.93 -13.39 11.06
CA GLY A 127 -3.96 -12.45 10.61
C GLY A 127 -5.34 -12.88 11.03
N ASP A 128 -6.36 -12.38 10.32
CA ASP A 128 -7.75 -12.68 10.57
C ASP A 128 -8.53 -12.90 9.27
N ILE A 129 -9.62 -13.66 9.35
CA ILE A 129 -10.54 -13.89 8.23
C ILE A 129 -11.97 -13.62 8.71
N SER A 130 -12.59 -12.61 8.10
CA SER A 130 -13.95 -12.19 8.41
C SER A 130 -14.83 -12.19 7.17
N LYS A 131 -16.13 -12.35 7.35
CA LYS A 131 -17.12 -12.20 6.27
C LYS A 131 -17.40 -10.71 6.03
N SER A 132 -17.62 -10.36 4.75
CA SER A 132 -17.95 -8.99 4.34
C SER A 132 -18.89 -8.99 3.14
N SER A 133 -19.53 -7.86 2.86
CA SER A 133 -20.32 -7.66 1.63
C SER A 133 -19.45 -7.52 0.39
N GLU A 134 -18.27 -6.93 0.53
CA GLU A 134 -17.28 -6.70 -0.53
C GLU A 134 -15.92 -7.28 -0.13
N LEU A 135 -15.11 -7.67 -1.12
CA LEU A 135 -13.74 -8.11 -0.87
C LEU A 135 -12.88 -6.91 -0.45
N SER A 136 -12.36 -6.96 0.76
CA SER A 136 -11.32 -6.04 1.22
C SER A 136 -10.19 -6.83 1.85
N ILE A 137 -8.98 -6.35 1.68
CA ILE A 137 -7.78 -7.02 2.18
C ILE A 137 -6.90 -5.96 2.83
N SER A 138 -6.47 -6.21 4.05
CA SER A 138 -5.55 -5.33 4.78
C SER A 138 -4.32 -6.09 5.20
N ALA A 139 -3.17 -5.44 5.13
CA ALA A 139 -1.92 -6.02 5.60
C ALA A 139 -1.14 -4.99 6.42
N ASN A 140 -0.53 -5.47 7.53
CA ASN A 140 0.43 -4.67 8.28
C ASN A 140 1.81 -5.27 8.02
N PHE A 141 2.71 -4.48 7.47
CA PHE A 141 4.06 -4.90 7.16
C PHE A 141 5.05 -4.38 8.20
N PHE A 142 5.97 -5.25 8.56
CA PHE A 142 7.06 -4.97 9.49
C PHE A 142 8.39 -5.04 8.74
N GLY A 143 9.16 -3.99 8.87
CA GLY A 143 10.49 -3.92 8.30
C GLY A 143 11.55 -3.54 9.34
N LYS A 144 12.81 -3.60 8.96
CA LYS A 144 13.95 -3.26 9.80
C LYS A 144 14.84 -2.23 9.10
N ALA A 145 15.15 -1.15 9.81
CA ALA A 145 16.09 -0.14 9.37
C ALA A 145 17.14 0.16 10.45
N LYS A 146 18.38 0.49 10.06
CA LYS A 146 19.36 1.04 11.01
C LYS A 146 18.87 2.40 11.48
N SER A 147 18.96 2.67 12.77
CA SER A 147 18.46 3.91 13.39
C SER A 147 18.94 5.18 12.70
N LYS A 148 20.19 5.19 12.23
CA LYS A 148 20.81 6.33 11.52
C LYS A 148 20.41 6.46 10.05
N ASN A 149 19.79 5.44 9.47
CA ASN A 149 19.45 5.37 8.04
C ASN A 149 17.94 5.52 7.79
N ILE A 150 17.16 5.81 8.81
CA ILE A 150 15.71 6.05 8.63
C ILE A 150 15.54 7.33 7.83
N LEU A 151 14.85 7.20 6.70
CA LEU A 151 14.50 8.32 5.84
C LEU A 151 13.26 9.03 6.38
N SER A 152 13.11 10.30 6.03
CA SER A 152 11.95 11.11 6.37
C SER A 152 11.71 12.14 5.27
N GLN A 153 10.45 12.35 4.92
CA GLN A 153 10.04 13.32 3.90
C GLN A 153 10.48 14.76 4.22
N ASN A 154 10.66 15.09 5.50
CA ASN A 154 10.99 16.44 5.96
C ASN A 154 12.50 16.76 5.95
N LYS A 155 13.33 15.89 5.38
CA LYS A 155 14.79 16.07 5.39
C LYS A 155 15.40 16.59 4.09
N CYS A 156 14.57 16.90 3.10
CA CYS A 156 15.04 17.47 1.84
C CYS A 156 15.49 18.91 2.03
N SER A 157 16.56 19.28 1.34
CA SER A 157 17.17 20.61 1.37
C SER A 157 17.14 21.24 -0.02
N ILE A 158 17.22 22.57 -0.09
CA ILE A 158 17.39 23.27 -1.36
C ILE A 158 18.71 22.88 -1.98
N GLY A 159 18.71 22.40 -3.23
CA GLY A 159 19.87 21.89 -3.94
C GLY A 159 19.94 20.37 -4.04
N ASP A 160 19.05 19.63 -3.37
CA ASP A 160 18.96 18.18 -3.53
C ASP A 160 18.38 17.82 -4.91
N ASP A 161 18.91 16.76 -5.51
CA ASP A 161 18.39 16.20 -6.76
C ASP A 161 17.16 15.35 -6.52
N ILE A 162 16.19 15.43 -7.45
CA ILE A 162 14.98 14.59 -7.44
C ILE A 162 15.17 13.45 -8.42
N TRP A 163 15.22 12.22 -7.92
CA TRP A 163 15.33 11.01 -8.70
C TRP A 163 14.02 10.23 -8.74
N ILE A 164 13.68 9.69 -9.91
CA ILE A 164 12.53 8.81 -10.11
C ILE A 164 12.97 7.49 -10.73
N THR A 165 12.25 6.42 -10.40
CA THR A 165 12.41 5.12 -11.07
C THR A 165 11.28 4.93 -12.09
N GLY A 166 11.62 4.48 -13.31
CA GLY A 166 10.64 4.30 -14.38
C GLY A 166 10.21 5.61 -15.03
N ASN A 167 9.03 5.60 -15.64
CA ASN A 167 8.46 6.75 -16.35
C ASN A 167 7.19 7.25 -15.66
N LEU A 168 7.07 8.56 -15.50
CA LEU A 168 5.85 9.19 -15.00
C LEU A 168 4.68 8.93 -15.97
N GLY A 169 3.52 8.59 -15.40
CA GLY A 169 2.29 8.41 -16.16
C GLY A 169 1.98 6.98 -16.60
N ASN A 170 2.94 6.03 -16.55
CA ASN A 170 2.72 4.65 -16.98
C ASN A 170 1.54 3.98 -16.26
N SER A 171 1.46 4.11 -14.94
CA SER A 171 0.36 3.55 -14.13
C SER A 171 -1.00 4.15 -14.54
N TYR A 172 -1.04 5.46 -14.78
CA TYR A 172 -2.26 6.12 -15.23
C TYR A 172 -2.69 5.67 -16.63
N LEU A 173 -1.76 5.51 -17.56
CA LEU A 173 -2.04 5.00 -18.91
C LEU A 173 -2.55 3.57 -18.84
N GLY A 174 -1.94 2.69 -18.05
CA GLY A 174 -2.43 1.34 -17.79
C GLY A 174 -3.86 1.34 -17.25
N TYR A 175 -4.15 2.14 -16.24
CA TYR A 175 -5.50 2.30 -15.71
C TYR A 175 -6.51 2.77 -16.77
N ARG A 176 -6.15 3.77 -17.61
CA ARG A 176 -7.02 4.26 -18.69
C ARG A 176 -7.34 3.19 -19.72
N ILE A 177 -6.37 2.34 -20.08
CA ILE A 177 -6.55 1.21 -21.02
C ILE A 177 -7.61 0.23 -20.49
N PHE A 178 -7.58 -0.08 -19.20
CA PHE A 178 -8.55 -1.00 -18.59
C PHE A 178 -9.93 -0.37 -18.36
N LYS A 179 -9.99 0.90 -18.01
CA LYS A 179 -11.25 1.57 -17.66
C LYS A 179 -12.04 2.07 -18.87
N ASP A 180 -11.36 2.51 -19.93
CA ASP A 180 -11.97 3.18 -21.07
C ASP A 180 -11.80 2.36 -22.34
N SER A 181 -12.85 1.61 -22.73
CA SER A 181 -12.86 0.80 -23.96
C SER A 181 -12.69 1.62 -25.25
N LYS A 182 -12.88 2.94 -25.20
CA LYS A 182 -12.67 3.87 -26.33
C LYS A 182 -11.26 4.43 -26.38
N PHE A 183 -10.45 4.18 -25.34
CA PHE A 183 -9.06 4.65 -25.31
C PHE A 183 -8.24 3.88 -26.35
N LYS A 184 -7.92 4.57 -27.46
CA LYS A 184 -7.17 3.98 -28.57
C LYS A 184 -5.67 4.16 -28.33
N MET A 185 -4.94 3.07 -28.40
CA MET A 185 -3.49 3.02 -28.35
C MET A 185 -3.00 2.10 -29.47
N ASN A 186 -1.79 2.29 -30.00
CA ASN A 186 -1.23 1.36 -30.97
C ASN A 186 -1.00 -0.03 -30.31
N LYS A 187 -0.94 -1.10 -31.11
CA LYS A 187 -0.86 -2.48 -30.61
C LYS A 187 0.39 -2.75 -29.76
N ASN A 188 1.52 -2.12 -30.06
CA ASN A 188 2.77 -2.33 -29.34
C ASN A 188 2.72 -1.68 -27.95
N ASP A 189 2.24 -0.44 -27.87
CA ASP A 189 2.08 0.27 -26.61
C ASP A 189 1.02 -0.42 -25.74
N PHE A 190 -0.10 -0.86 -26.32
CA PHE A 190 -1.12 -1.61 -25.61
C PHE A 190 -0.57 -2.88 -24.94
N LYS A 191 0.30 -3.63 -25.63
CA LYS A 191 0.95 -4.82 -25.08
C LYS A 191 1.87 -4.48 -23.91
N PHE A 192 2.62 -3.38 -24.01
CA PHE A 192 3.51 -2.90 -22.95
C PHE A 192 2.76 -2.54 -21.66
N TYR A 193 1.63 -1.85 -21.76
CA TYR A 193 0.87 -1.39 -20.59
C TYR A 193 -0.11 -2.43 -20.03
N LYS A 194 -0.36 -3.54 -20.73
CA LYS A 194 -1.26 -4.61 -20.28
C LYS A 194 -0.55 -5.68 -19.44
N ASN A 195 0.76 -5.79 -19.52
CA ASN A 195 1.60 -6.72 -18.74
C ASN A 195 2.18 -6.04 -17.51
#